data_df2ef627ce25fd1bb519ee776b154c10
#
_entry.id   df2ef627ce25fd1bb519ee776b154c10
#
_cell.length_a   1.000
_cell.length_b   1.000
_cell.length_c   1.000
_cell.angle_alpha   90.00
_cell.angle_beta   90.00
_cell.angle_gamma   90.00
#
_symmetry.space_group_name_H-M   'P 1'
#
loop_
_entity.id
_entity.type
_entity.pdbx_description
1 polymer ?
#
loop_
_entity_poly.entity_id
_entity_poly.type
_entity_poly.pdbx_seq_one_letter_code
_entity_poly.pdbx_strand_id
1 'polypeptide(L)'
;MLETFEIGQYSVGNGHPLLLIAGPCVMESESLVLSVAEHLAELQQRTGLQIVFKSSFDKANRTSVESFRGPGLEEGLKLLEKAANATGLPVTTDLHEPAQAIPCAEVCSILQIPAFLARQTDLLVAAADAAAARNICVNVKKPQFVAPEDTVHAVRKCESRGLQNVMLTERGSVFGYGRLVNDFRCIPIMKSFGVPVVYDATHSVQLPGGATTGGQRDMVPPLARSAVAAGCDGVFFETHPDPDSAFSDGPNMVPLSEFERLALQLAELHEFCSKL
;
A
#
# COMPACT_ATOMS: atom_id res chain seq x y z
N MET A 1 12.82 13.36 16.07
CA MET A 1 12.36 13.88 14.77
C MET A 1 12.13 12.67 13.92
N LEU A 2 11.02 12.59 13.18
CA LEU A 2 10.85 11.56 12.16
C LEU A 2 11.95 11.76 11.13
N GLU A 3 12.67 10.70 10.81
CA GLU A 3 13.65 10.73 9.74
C GLU A 3 12.94 10.84 8.39
N THR A 4 13.58 11.46 7.41
CA THR A 4 13.09 11.49 6.04
C THR A 4 13.38 10.15 5.38
N PHE A 5 12.37 9.54 4.78
CA PHE A 5 12.49 8.27 4.07
C PHE A 5 12.42 8.51 2.57
N GLU A 6 13.28 7.82 1.82
CA GLU A 6 13.34 7.96 0.37
C GLU A 6 12.68 6.76 -0.31
N ILE A 7 11.79 7.03 -1.27
CA ILE A 7 11.11 6.03 -2.08
C ILE A 7 11.26 6.42 -3.54
N GLY A 8 12.22 5.82 -4.23
CA GLY A 8 12.60 6.26 -5.56
C GLY A 8 13.03 7.74 -5.52
N GLN A 9 12.31 8.59 -6.24
CA GLN A 9 12.55 10.04 -6.26
C GLN A 9 11.77 10.83 -5.18
N TYR A 10 11.01 10.18 -4.32
CA TYR A 10 10.12 10.83 -3.36
C TYR A 10 10.69 10.80 -1.95
N SER A 11 10.56 11.93 -1.25
CA SER A 11 10.81 12.03 0.19
C SER A 11 9.48 11.91 0.94
N VAL A 12 9.42 11.05 1.96
CA VAL A 12 8.20 10.70 2.70
C VAL A 12 8.42 10.90 4.20
N GLY A 13 7.39 11.33 4.91
CA GLY A 13 7.41 11.56 6.35
C GLY A 13 7.01 12.98 6.71
N ASN A 14 7.32 13.40 7.92
CA ASN A 14 6.86 14.68 8.45
C ASN A 14 7.42 15.88 7.65
N GLY A 15 6.53 16.74 7.17
CA GLY A 15 6.91 17.93 6.38
C GLY A 15 7.09 17.70 4.88
N HIS A 16 6.88 16.46 4.40
CA HIS A 16 6.92 16.13 2.98
C HIS A 16 5.50 15.98 2.39
N PRO A 17 5.33 16.07 1.06
CA PRO A 17 4.03 15.85 0.43
C PRO A 17 3.46 14.46 0.71
N LEU A 18 2.12 14.35 0.67
CA LEU A 18 1.41 13.09 0.86
C LEU A 18 1.83 12.05 -0.18
N LEU A 19 2.23 10.86 0.28
CA LEU A 19 2.50 9.72 -0.59
C LEU A 19 1.18 9.04 -1.00
N LEU A 20 1.00 8.77 -2.28
CA LEU A 20 -0.10 7.96 -2.80
C LEU A 20 0.45 6.64 -3.34
N ILE A 21 -0.04 5.52 -2.84
CA ILE A 21 0.24 4.18 -3.38
C ILE A 21 -1.02 3.73 -4.08
N ALA A 22 -1.00 3.59 -5.41
CA ALA A 22 -2.21 3.35 -6.19
C ALA A 22 -1.99 2.40 -7.37
N GLY A 23 -3.03 1.63 -7.72
CA GLY A 23 -3.03 0.75 -8.88
C GLY A 23 -4.05 -0.39 -8.74
N PRO A 24 -4.13 -1.31 -9.70
CA PRO A 24 -5.09 -2.41 -9.65
C PRO A 24 -4.73 -3.41 -8.55
N CYS A 25 -5.74 -4.06 -7.98
CA CYS A 25 -5.58 -5.05 -6.91
C CYS A 25 -4.59 -6.15 -7.30
N VAL A 26 -4.78 -6.71 -8.49
CA VAL A 26 -3.98 -7.81 -9.06
C VAL A 26 -3.69 -7.52 -10.55
N MET A 27 -2.62 -8.07 -11.05
CA MET A 27 -2.27 -7.98 -12.48
C MET A 27 -3.17 -8.90 -13.30
N GLU A 28 -4.23 -8.36 -13.86
CA GLU A 28 -5.21 -9.12 -14.65
C GLU A 28 -4.77 -9.33 -16.09
N SER A 29 -4.11 -8.32 -16.67
CA SER A 29 -3.50 -8.36 -18.01
C SER A 29 -2.41 -7.29 -18.11
N GLU A 30 -1.50 -7.48 -19.08
CA GLU A 30 -0.48 -6.46 -19.38
C GLU A 30 -1.10 -5.12 -19.78
N SER A 31 -2.13 -5.14 -20.62
CA SER A 31 -2.79 -3.93 -21.10
C SER A 31 -3.43 -3.13 -19.95
N LEU A 32 -4.05 -3.80 -18.98
CA LEU A 32 -4.61 -3.14 -17.79
C LEU A 32 -3.50 -2.53 -16.92
N VAL A 33 -2.45 -3.29 -16.63
CA VAL A 33 -1.32 -2.82 -15.82
C VAL A 33 -0.72 -1.57 -16.42
N LEU A 34 -0.41 -1.57 -17.72
CA LEU A 34 0.21 -0.44 -18.41
C LEU A 34 -0.74 0.75 -18.50
N SER A 35 -1.99 0.56 -18.89
CA SER A 35 -2.94 1.68 -19.01
C SER A 35 -3.21 2.39 -17.70
N VAL A 36 -3.29 1.65 -16.57
CA VAL A 36 -3.46 2.27 -15.25
C VAL A 36 -2.16 2.97 -14.81
N ALA A 37 -1.00 2.37 -15.04
CA ALA A 37 0.29 3.00 -14.71
C ALA A 37 0.51 4.29 -15.50
N GLU A 38 0.22 4.30 -16.81
CA GLU A 38 0.31 5.48 -17.67
C GLU A 38 -0.63 6.60 -17.20
N HIS A 39 -1.89 6.27 -16.89
CA HIS A 39 -2.84 7.24 -16.36
C HIS A 39 -2.36 7.89 -15.05
N LEU A 40 -1.81 7.08 -14.13
CA LEU A 40 -1.26 7.58 -12.87
C LEU A 40 0.01 8.42 -13.07
N ALA A 41 0.85 8.08 -14.05
CA ALA A 41 2.01 8.87 -14.42
C ALA A 41 1.63 10.23 -15.04
N GLU A 42 0.64 10.25 -15.93
CA GLU A 42 0.09 11.50 -16.47
C GLU A 42 -0.48 12.40 -15.36
N LEU A 43 -1.18 11.80 -14.39
CA LEU A 43 -1.67 12.53 -13.23
C LEU A 43 -0.50 13.11 -12.41
N GLN A 44 0.52 12.31 -12.11
CA GLN A 44 1.73 12.76 -11.40
C GLN A 44 2.42 13.92 -12.13
N GLN A 45 2.61 13.82 -13.44
CA GLN A 45 3.26 14.86 -14.24
C GLN A 45 2.50 16.19 -14.25
N ARG A 46 1.15 16.12 -14.30
CA ARG A 46 0.30 17.33 -14.31
C ARG A 46 0.19 18.01 -12.95
N THR A 47 0.25 17.24 -11.87
CA THR A 47 -0.11 17.72 -10.53
C THR A 47 1.04 17.78 -9.55
N GLY A 48 2.16 17.08 -9.82
CA GLY A 48 3.28 16.95 -8.89
C GLY A 48 3.01 16.02 -7.70
N LEU A 49 1.89 15.27 -7.68
CA LEU A 49 1.59 14.30 -6.63
C LEU A 49 2.66 13.20 -6.56
N GLN A 50 3.01 12.75 -5.36
CA GLN A 50 3.91 11.61 -5.17
C GLN A 50 3.12 10.31 -5.33
N ILE A 51 3.30 9.59 -6.43
CA ILE A 51 2.55 8.37 -6.75
C ILE A 51 3.50 7.19 -6.93
N VAL A 52 3.27 6.12 -6.17
CA VAL A 52 3.89 4.79 -6.33
C VAL A 52 2.87 3.88 -6.97
N PHE A 53 3.21 3.27 -8.11
CA PHE A 53 2.33 2.31 -8.76
C PHE A 53 2.35 0.98 -8.03
N LYS A 54 1.18 0.42 -7.72
CA LYS A 54 1.03 -0.86 -7.02
C LYS A 54 0.23 -1.86 -7.82
N SER A 55 0.73 -3.07 -7.95
CA SER A 55 -0.10 -4.22 -8.34
C SER A 55 0.46 -5.52 -7.76
N SER A 56 -0.41 -6.48 -7.43
CA SER A 56 0.02 -7.79 -6.91
C SER A 56 0.21 -8.79 -8.03
N PHE A 57 1.32 -9.52 -8.02
CA PHE A 57 1.56 -10.64 -8.93
C PHE A 57 0.83 -11.92 -8.52
N ASP A 58 0.43 -12.02 -7.25
CA ASP A 58 -0.31 -13.14 -6.69
C ASP A 58 -1.26 -12.68 -5.57
N LYS A 59 -2.41 -13.29 -5.47
CA LYS A 59 -3.35 -13.18 -4.35
C LYS A 59 -3.33 -14.50 -3.57
N ALA A 60 -2.32 -14.67 -2.71
CA ALA A 60 -2.06 -15.92 -2.00
C ALA A 60 -3.11 -16.31 -0.94
N ASN A 61 -3.97 -15.37 -0.53
CA ASN A 61 -4.96 -15.53 0.56
C ASN A 61 -6.42 -15.58 0.09
N ARG A 62 -6.67 -16.12 -1.10
CA ARG A 62 -8.05 -16.26 -1.64
C ARG A 62 -8.92 -17.17 -0.78
N THR A 63 -10.23 -16.85 -0.70
CA THR A 63 -11.23 -17.69 -0.05
C THR A 63 -11.46 -19.00 -0.81
N SER A 64 -11.47 -18.95 -2.15
CA SER A 64 -11.61 -20.14 -3.00
C SER A 64 -10.30 -20.41 -3.75
N VAL A 65 -9.94 -21.71 -3.84
CA VAL A 65 -8.79 -22.18 -4.63
C VAL A 65 -8.96 -21.92 -6.13
N GLU A 66 -10.21 -21.82 -6.60
CA GLU A 66 -10.55 -21.54 -8.00
C GLU A 66 -10.47 -20.05 -8.36
N SER A 67 -10.28 -19.16 -7.37
CA SER A 67 -10.23 -17.72 -7.63
C SER A 67 -8.96 -17.36 -8.41
N PHE A 68 -9.08 -16.35 -9.29
CA PHE A 68 -7.93 -15.80 -10.00
C PHE A 68 -6.88 -15.28 -9.03
N ARG A 69 -5.63 -15.69 -9.22
CA ARG A 69 -4.52 -15.36 -8.33
C ARG A 69 -3.57 -14.32 -8.91
N GLY A 70 -3.46 -14.21 -10.21
CA GLY A 70 -2.49 -13.36 -10.89
C GLY A 70 -1.52 -14.18 -11.76
N PRO A 71 -0.54 -13.49 -12.41
CA PRO A 71 0.40 -14.12 -13.35
C PRO A 71 1.54 -14.92 -12.67
N GLY A 72 1.71 -14.78 -11.34
CA GLY A 72 2.85 -15.33 -10.61
C GLY A 72 4.06 -14.39 -10.60
N LEU A 73 5.08 -14.78 -9.83
CA LEU A 73 6.22 -13.93 -9.51
C LEU A 73 6.99 -13.46 -10.75
N GLU A 74 7.44 -14.40 -11.59
CA GLU A 74 8.35 -14.09 -12.70
C GLU A 74 7.69 -13.16 -13.72
N GLU A 75 6.49 -13.49 -14.16
CA GLU A 75 5.75 -12.69 -15.14
C GLU A 75 5.28 -11.36 -14.54
N GLY A 76 4.86 -11.37 -13.28
CA GLY A 76 4.44 -10.16 -12.58
C GLY A 76 5.57 -9.16 -12.40
N LEU A 77 6.80 -9.60 -12.11
CA LEU A 77 7.96 -8.71 -12.02
C LEU A 77 8.32 -8.11 -13.39
N LYS A 78 8.24 -8.86 -14.48
CA LYS A 78 8.42 -8.32 -15.84
C LYS A 78 7.39 -7.23 -16.15
N LEU A 79 6.14 -7.43 -15.75
CA LEU A 79 5.08 -6.42 -15.94
C LEU A 79 5.32 -5.15 -15.12
N LEU A 80 5.76 -5.30 -13.86
CA LEU A 80 6.12 -4.13 -13.03
C LEU A 80 7.32 -3.38 -13.58
N GLU A 81 8.37 -4.08 -13.99
CA GLU A 81 9.54 -3.48 -14.61
C GLU A 81 9.16 -2.73 -15.89
N LYS A 82 8.30 -3.32 -16.71
CA LYS A 82 7.78 -2.67 -17.92
C LYS A 82 6.98 -1.41 -17.59
N ALA A 83 6.11 -1.46 -16.58
CA ALA A 83 5.35 -0.29 -16.11
C ALA A 83 6.29 0.80 -15.58
N ALA A 84 7.27 0.46 -14.74
CA ALA A 84 8.24 1.40 -14.20
C ALA A 84 9.07 2.07 -15.33
N ASN A 85 9.55 1.30 -16.29
CA ASN A 85 10.34 1.81 -17.42
C ASN A 85 9.52 2.71 -18.35
N ALA A 86 8.25 2.40 -18.57
CA ALA A 86 7.37 3.18 -19.44
C ALA A 86 6.93 4.50 -18.79
N THR A 87 6.80 4.54 -17.46
CA THR A 87 6.17 5.66 -16.75
C THR A 87 7.12 6.48 -15.87
N GLY A 88 8.23 5.89 -15.45
CA GLY A 88 9.14 6.48 -14.46
C GLY A 88 8.60 6.46 -13.02
N LEU A 89 7.42 5.89 -12.78
CA LEU A 89 6.88 5.76 -11.42
C LEU A 89 7.65 4.69 -10.62
N PRO A 90 7.95 4.93 -9.33
CA PRO A 90 8.32 3.86 -8.43
C PRO A 90 7.22 2.81 -8.35
N VAL A 91 7.59 1.54 -8.20
CA VAL A 91 6.61 0.44 -8.17
C VAL A 91 6.69 -0.36 -6.88
N THR A 92 5.59 -1.03 -6.53
CA THR A 92 5.51 -1.91 -5.36
C THR A 92 4.62 -3.12 -5.63
N THR A 93 4.93 -4.21 -4.94
CA THR A 93 4.11 -5.44 -4.88
C THR A 93 4.21 -6.10 -3.52
N ASP A 94 3.31 -7.05 -3.25
CA ASP A 94 3.31 -7.80 -1.98
C ASP A 94 4.20 -9.04 -2.05
N LEU A 95 4.88 -9.34 -0.93
CA LEU A 95 5.65 -10.57 -0.70
C LEU A 95 4.81 -11.57 0.09
N HIS A 96 4.86 -12.85 -0.29
CA HIS A 96 4.18 -13.92 0.42
C HIS A 96 5.15 -14.93 1.03
N GLU A 97 6.37 -15.05 0.49
CA GLU A 97 7.40 -15.98 0.90
C GLU A 97 8.78 -15.32 0.95
N PRO A 98 9.68 -15.72 1.85
CA PRO A 98 11.04 -15.15 1.97
C PRO A 98 11.84 -15.18 0.66
N ALA A 99 11.69 -16.24 -0.15
CA ALA A 99 12.40 -16.39 -1.41
C ALA A 99 12.05 -15.34 -2.47
N GLN A 100 10.91 -14.66 -2.32
CA GLN A 100 10.46 -13.60 -3.24
C GLN A 100 11.13 -12.25 -2.96
N ALA A 101 11.76 -12.07 -1.80
CA ALA A 101 12.30 -10.78 -1.37
C ALA A 101 13.39 -10.23 -2.32
N ILE A 102 14.37 -11.05 -2.68
CA ILE A 102 15.48 -10.64 -3.54
C ILE A 102 14.98 -10.27 -4.95
N PRO A 103 14.24 -11.13 -5.68
CA PRO A 103 13.79 -10.76 -7.03
C PRO A 103 12.84 -9.54 -7.02
N CYS A 104 11.99 -9.39 -6.01
CA CYS A 104 11.13 -8.20 -5.89
C CYS A 104 11.95 -6.92 -5.62
N ALA A 105 13.01 -6.99 -4.82
CA ALA A 105 13.87 -5.84 -4.53
C ALA A 105 14.67 -5.38 -5.76
N GLU A 106 14.81 -6.19 -6.80
CA GLU A 106 15.46 -5.80 -8.05
C GLU A 106 14.60 -4.84 -8.89
N VAL A 107 13.28 -4.91 -8.72
CA VAL A 107 12.30 -4.16 -9.53
C VAL A 107 11.59 -3.08 -8.71
N CYS A 108 11.26 -3.37 -7.44
CA CYS A 108 10.39 -2.54 -6.63
C CYS A 108 11.17 -1.51 -5.80
N SER A 109 10.58 -0.34 -5.59
CA SER A 109 11.05 0.68 -4.64
C SER A 109 10.51 0.46 -3.22
N ILE A 110 9.45 -0.34 -3.09
CA ILE A 110 8.84 -0.74 -1.82
C ILE A 110 8.55 -2.25 -1.88
N LEU A 111 8.94 -2.97 -0.83
CA LEU A 111 8.51 -4.36 -0.59
C LEU A 111 7.35 -4.34 0.41
N GLN A 112 6.15 -4.75 -0.01
CA GLN A 112 4.99 -4.75 0.88
C GLN A 112 4.81 -6.10 1.56
N ILE A 113 4.66 -6.08 2.88
CA ILE A 113 4.31 -7.25 3.70
C ILE A 113 2.81 -7.21 3.99
N PRO A 114 2.03 -8.18 3.49
CA PRO A 114 0.59 -8.28 3.75
C PRO A 114 0.26 -8.39 5.24
N ALA A 115 -0.91 -7.88 5.64
CA ALA A 115 -1.34 -7.87 7.03
C ALA A 115 -1.33 -9.26 7.68
N PHE A 116 -1.81 -10.30 6.99
CA PHE A 116 -1.81 -11.67 7.55
C PHE A 116 -0.41 -12.24 7.78
N LEU A 117 0.62 -11.73 7.08
CA LEU A 117 2.00 -12.22 7.14
C LEU A 117 2.93 -11.30 7.96
N ALA A 118 2.44 -10.18 8.47
CA ALA A 118 3.25 -9.17 9.15
C ALA A 118 3.92 -9.65 10.46
N ARG A 119 3.55 -10.81 10.97
CA ARG A 119 4.19 -11.44 12.13
C ARG A 119 5.22 -12.52 11.77
N GLN A 120 5.34 -12.91 10.49
CA GLN A 120 6.27 -13.92 10.03
C GLN A 120 7.71 -13.39 10.06
N THR A 121 8.50 -13.84 11.03
CA THR A 121 9.85 -13.31 11.27
C THR A 121 10.75 -13.52 10.05
N ASP A 122 10.75 -14.72 9.46
CA ASP A 122 11.62 -15.05 8.33
C ASP A 122 11.29 -14.20 7.09
N LEU A 123 10.00 -13.90 6.85
CA LEU A 123 9.58 -13.02 5.76
C LEU A 123 10.05 -11.57 5.99
N LEU A 124 9.88 -11.05 7.20
CA LEU A 124 10.32 -9.69 7.55
C LEU A 124 11.84 -9.54 7.45
N VAL A 125 12.59 -10.54 7.93
CA VAL A 125 14.06 -10.56 7.87
C VAL A 125 14.53 -10.61 6.41
N ALA A 126 13.96 -11.52 5.60
CA ALA A 126 14.32 -11.61 4.18
C ALA A 126 14.01 -10.32 3.41
N ALA A 127 12.83 -9.72 3.66
CA ALA A 127 12.47 -8.44 3.04
C ALA A 127 13.42 -7.32 3.47
N ALA A 128 13.77 -7.26 4.77
CA ALA A 128 14.69 -6.25 5.29
C ALA A 128 16.11 -6.41 4.72
N ASP A 129 16.64 -7.64 4.63
CA ASP A 129 17.96 -7.91 4.04
C ASP A 129 18.00 -7.48 2.56
N ALA A 130 16.97 -7.85 1.79
CA ALA A 130 16.88 -7.48 0.38
C ALA A 130 16.71 -5.97 0.18
N ALA A 131 15.89 -5.32 1.00
CA ALA A 131 15.67 -3.89 0.95
C ALA A 131 16.90 -3.07 1.37
N ALA A 132 17.61 -3.49 2.42
CA ALA A 132 18.85 -2.84 2.87
C ALA A 132 19.95 -2.91 1.79
N ALA A 133 20.07 -4.05 1.10
CA ALA A 133 21.05 -4.23 0.02
C ALA A 133 20.80 -3.31 -1.19
N ARG A 134 19.58 -2.81 -1.38
CA ARG A 134 19.15 -1.96 -2.51
C ARG A 134 18.76 -0.55 -2.09
N ASN A 135 18.83 -0.23 -0.81
CA ASN A 135 18.39 1.05 -0.22
C ASN A 135 16.93 1.38 -0.60
N ILE A 136 16.03 0.40 -0.50
CA ILE A 136 14.60 0.55 -0.77
C ILE A 136 13.78 0.38 0.52
N CYS A 137 12.48 0.62 0.46
CA CYS A 137 11.60 0.61 1.62
C CYS A 137 10.93 -0.75 1.85
N VAL A 138 10.68 -1.11 3.12
CA VAL A 138 9.74 -2.17 3.50
C VAL A 138 8.49 -1.52 4.09
N ASN A 139 7.32 -1.81 3.52
CA ASN A 139 6.02 -1.39 4.04
C ASN A 139 5.31 -2.56 4.72
N VAL A 140 5.06 -2.48 6.03
CA VAL A 140 4.40 -3.55 6.78
C VAL A 140 2.96 -3.16 7.08
N LYS A 141 1.99 -3.91 6.54
CA LYS A 141 0.56 -3.71 6.85
C LYS A 141 0.24 -4.27 8.22
N LYS A 142 -0.32 -3.42 9.11
CA LYS A 142 -0.76 -3.84 10.43
C LYS A 142 -1.84 -4.93 10.32
N PRO A 143 -1.67 -6.11 10.96
CA PRO A 143 -2.74 -7.11 11.04
C PRO A 143 -3.98 -6.56 11.74
N GLN A 144 -5.16 -7.01 11.32
CA GLN A 144 -6.44 -6.59 11.88
C GLN A 144 -6.60 -6.95 13.38
N PHE A 145 -5.82 -7.92 13.84
CA PHE A 145 -5.86 -8.47 15.20
C PHE A 145 -4.67 -8.01 16.09
N VAL A 146 -3.81 -7.13 15.57
CA VAL A 146 -2.63 -6.63 16.30
C VAL A 146 -2.89 -5.19 16.75
N ALA A 147 -2.58 -4.91 18.01
CA ALA A 147 -2.61 -3.55 18.53
C ALA A 147 -1.57 -2.65 17.82
N PRO A 148 -1.86 -1.36 17.61
CA PRO A 148 -0.90 -0.47 16.96
C PRO A 148 0.45 -0.42 17.67
N GLU A 149 0.47 -0.50 18.99
CA GLU A 149 1.68 -0.51 19.81
C GLU A 149 2.59 -1.70 19.50
N ASP A 150 2.01 -2.87 19.19
CA ASP A 150 2.76 -4.10 18.91
C ASP A 150 3.41 -4.10 17.52
N THR A 151 3.03 -3.17 16.64
CA THR A 151 3.64 -3.07 15.30
C THR A 151 5.12 -2.65 15.36
N VAL A 152 5.55 -2.03 16.46
CA VAL A 152 6.96 -1.71 16.72
C VAL A 152 7.87 -2.96 16.61
N HIS A 153 7.36 -4.14 16.91
CA HIS A 153 8.14 -5.37 16.79
C HIS A 153 8.48 -5.74 15.34
N ALA A 154 7.62 -5.38 14.37
CA ALA A 154 7.93 -5.54 12.96
C ALA A 154 9.02 -4.55 12.52
N VAL A 155 8.93 -3.29 12.94
CA VAL A 155 9.95 -2.26 12.69
C VAL A 155 11.31 -2.72 13.24
N ARG A 156 11.37 -3.13 14.51
CA ARG A 156 12.62 -3.59 15.14
C ARG A 156 13.25 -4.80 14.47
N LYS A 157 12.45 -5.71 13.90
CA LYS A 157 12.97 -6.83 13.12
C LYS A 157 13.68 -6.34 11.85
N CYS A 158 13.12 -5.36 11.16
CA CYS A 158 13.73 -4.76 9.99
C CYS A 158 15.01 -3.98 10.37
N GLU A 159 14.94 -3.15 11.42
CA GLU A 159 16.09 -2.40 11.95
C GLU A 159 17.25 -3.31 12.38
N SER A 160 16.96 -4.49 12.95
CA SER A 160 17.98 -5.47 13.34
C SER A 160 18.79 -6.03 12.15
N ARG A 161 18.30 -5.80 10.93
CA ARG A 161 19.00 -6.13 9.66
C ARG A 161 19.68 -4.92 9.02
N GLY A 162 19.72 -3.79 9.72
CA GLY A 162 20.32 -2.54 9.23
C GLY A 162 19.41 -1.71 8.33
N LEU A 163 18.15 -2.13 8.14
CA LEU A 163 17.18 -1.36 7.36
C LEU A 163 16.55 -0.27 8.24
N GLN A 164 16.73 1.00 7.85
CA GLN A 164 16.05 2.14 8.48
C GLN A 164 14.78 2.56 7.71
N ASN A 165 14.74 2.29 6.40
CA ASN A 165 13.63 2.70 5.53
C ASN A 165 12.44 1.74 5.66
N VAL A 166 11.66 1.91 6.73
CA VAL A 166 10.48 1.09 7.06
C VAL A 166 9.26 1.98 7.18
N MET A 167 8.13 1.57 6.60
CA MET A 167 6.81 2.19 6.79
C MET A 167 5.85 1.20 7.44
N LEU A 168 4.84 1.73 8.13
CA LEU A 168 3.70 0.96 8.61
C LEU A 168 2.42 1.37 7.88
N THR A 169 1.53 0.41 7.65
CA THR A 169 0.21 0.69 7.05
C THR A 169 -0.91 0.26 7.98
N GLU A 170 -1.77 1.22 8.35
CA GLU A 170 -3.06 0.97 9.02
C GLU A 170 -4.11 0.54 8.00
N ARG A 171 -4.92 -0.50 8.32
CA ARG A 171 -5.94 -1.04 7.42
C ARG A 171 -7.21 -1.53 8.13
N GLY A 172 -7.46 -1.02 9.32
CA GLY A 172 -8.59 -1.41 10.15
C GLY A 172 -8.30 -2.61 11.06
N SER A 173 -9.14 -2.74 12.07
CA SER A 173 -9.09 -3.80 13.08
C SER A 173 -10.39 -4.59 13.11
N VAL A 174 -10.30 -5.90 13.45
CA VAL A 174 -11.47 -6.76 13.64
C VAL A 174 -12.03 -6.54 15.02
N PHE A 175 -13.28 -6.05 15.07
CA PHE A 175 -13.99 -5.77 16.31
C PHE A 175 -15.48 -5.93 16.11
N GLY A 176 -16.09 -7.01 16.48
CA GLY A 176 -17.55 -7.13 16.44
C GLY A 176 -18.19 -6.57 15.15
N TYR A 177 -19.32 -5.96 15.16
CA TYR A 177 -20.07 -5.31 14.08
C TYR A 177 -20.15 -5.99 12.69
N GLY A 178 -19.48 -7.14 12.47
CA GLY A 178 -19.38 -7.77 11.14
C GLY A 178 -18.64 -6.93 10.09
N ARG A 179 -17.87 -5.95 10.50
CA ARG A 179 -17.04 -5.06 9.66
C ARG A 179 -15.77 -4.67 10.38
N LEU A 180 -14.81 -4.10 9.65
CA LEU A 180 -13.61 -3.52 10.23
C LEU A 180 -13.91 -2.18 10.90
N VAL A 181 -13.20 -1.90 11.99
CA VAL A 181 -13.23 -0.62 12.70
C VAL A 181 -11.93 0.13 12.41
N ASN A 182 -12.03 1.39 12.01
CA ASN A 182 -10.90 2.26 11.75
C ASN A 182 -10.69 3.18 12.97
N ASP A 183 -9.69 2.86 13.77
CA ASP A 183 -9.27 3.68 14.91
C ASP A 183 -8.09 4.56 14.48
N PHE A 184 -8.37 5.82 14.17
CA PHE A 184 -7.35 6.75 13.68
C PHE A 184 -6.29 7.13 14.72
N ARG A 185 -6.47 6.79 16.00
CA ARG A 185 -5.41 6.89 17.03
C ARG A 185 -4.23 5.98 16.71
N CYS A 186 -4.44 4.92 15.90
CA CYS A 186 -3.37 4.07 15.40
C CYS A 186 -2.28 4.87 14.67
N ILE A 187 -2.64 5.94 13.95
CA ILE A 187 -1.71 6.73 13.15
C ILE A 187 -0.65 7.41 14.04
N PRO A 188 -1.00 8.29 14.97
CA PRO A 188 0.01 8.92 15.85
C PRO A 188 0.74 7.91 16.73
N ILE A 189 0.11 6.82 17.17
CA ILE A 189 0.78 5.74 17.93
C ILE A 189 1.90 5.12 17.07
N MET A 190 1.61 4.69 15.87
CA MET A 190 2.61 4.08 14.98
C MET A 190 3.69 5.09 14.53
N LYS A 191 3.32 6.36 14.30
CA LYS A 191 4.31 7.42 14.00
C LYS A 191 5.29 7.68 15.16
N SER A 192 4.87 7.41 16.40
CA SER A 192 5.76 7.57 17.57
C SER A 192 6.98 6.64 17.57
N PHE A 193 6.98 5.60 16.70
CA PHE A 193 8.14 4.71 16.51
C PHE A 193 9.20 5.29 15.56
N GLY A 194 8.99 6.50 15.03
CA GLY A 194 9.94 7.17 14.14
C GLY A 194 9.81 6.79 12.67
N VAL A 195 8.73 6.10 12.28
CA VAL A 195 8.49 5.63 10.90
C VAL A 195 7.27 6.31 10.28
N PRO A 196 7.24 6.50 8.94
CA PRO A 196 6.05 6.97 8.25
C PRO A 196 4.89 5.99 8.37
N VAL A 197 3.67 6.52 8.37
CA VAL A 197 2.44 5.73 8.44
C VAL A 197 1.55 6.00 7.24
N VAL A 198 1.22 4.93 6.53
CA VAL A 198 0.28 4.92 5.42
C VAL A 198 -1.09 4.44 5.91
N TYR A 199 -2.16 5.01 5.39
CA TYR A 199 -3.51 4.50 5.60
C TYR A 199 -4.02 3.78 4.35
N ASP A 200 -4.40 2.52 4.51
CA ASP A 200 -5.01 1.72 3.45
C ASP A 200 -6.51 1.99 3.37
N ALA A 201 -6.91 2.88 2.49
CA ALA A 201 -8.29 3.29 2.32
C ALA A 201 -9.18 2.22 1.66
N THR A 202 -8.59 1.29 0.91
CA THR A 202 -9.31 0.22 0.21
C THR A 202 -9.66 -0.94 1.14
N HIS A 203 -8.64 -1.51 1.81
CA HIS A 203 -8.87 -2.70 2.62
C HIS A 203 -9.50 -2.42 3.98
N SER A 204 -9.49 -1.16 4.43
CA SER A 204 -10.15 -0.72 5.66
C SER A 204 -11.67 -0.75 5.59
N VAL A 205 -12.25 -0.77 4.39
CA VAL A 205 -13.70 -0.82 4.14
C VAL A 205 -14.20 -2.19 3.70
N GLN A 206 -13.35 -3.22 3.75
CA GLN A 206 -13.75 -4.60 3.46
C GLN A 206 -14.83 -5.08 4.45
N LEU A 207 -15.79 -5.80 3.92
CA LEU A 207 -16.77 -6.54 4.71
C LEU A 207 -16.33 -8.01 4.73
N PRO A 208 -15.83 -8.51 5.88
CA PRO A 208 -15.45 -9.90 6.01
C PRO A 208 -16.67 -10.81 5.99
N GLY A 209 -16.51 -11.99 5.38
CA GLY A 209 -17.54 -13.01 5.31
C GLY A 209 -18.14 -13.17 3.90
N GLY A 210 -18.80 -14.31 3.65
CA GLY A 210 -19.34 -14.66 2.34
C GLY A 210 -18.37 -15.41 1.43
N ALA A 211 -18.83 -15.78 0.23
CA ALA A 211 -18.04 -16.49 -0.78
C ALA A 211 -17.00 -15.57 -1.44
N THR A 212 -17.25 -14.27 -1.44
CA THR A 212 -16.35 -13.23 -1.95
C THR A 212 -16.25 -12.09 -0.94
N THR A 213 -15.13 -11.39 -0.91
CA THR A 213 -14.95 -10.21 -0.06
C THR A 213 -15.91 -9.10 -0.52
N GLY A 214 -16.80 -8.67 0.36
CA GLY A 214 -17.63 -7.49 0.16
C GLY A 214 -16.90 -6.20 0.53
N GLY A 215 -17.52 -5.05 0.28
CA GLY A 215 -16.95 -3.76 0.59
C GLY A 215 -17.93 -2.60 0.63
N GLN A 216 -17.43 -1.45 1.08
CA GLN A 216 -18.18 -0.21 1.18
C GLN A 216 -17.38 0.93 0.50
N ARG A 217 -17.34 0.91 -0.84
CA ARG A 217 -16.58 1.89 -1.67
C ARG A 217 -16.89 3.34 -1.29
N ASP A 218 -18.13 3.65 -0.99
CA ASP A 218 -18.60 4.98 -0.57
C ASP A 218 -17.98 5.47 0.75
N MET A 219 -17.46 4.55 1.58
CA MET A 219 -16.74 4.88 2.80
C MET A 219 -15.24 5.19 2.56
N VAL A 220 -14.69 4.89 1.39
CA VAL A 220 -13.28 5.16 1.07
C VAL A 220 -12.95 6.67 1.17
N PRO A 221 -13.67 7.60 0.52
CA PRO A 221 -13.32 9.01 0.60
C PRO A 221 -13.43 9.62 2.01
N PRO A 222 -14.50 9.39 2.82
CA PRO A 222 -14.58 9.96 4.17
C PRO A 222 -13.49 9.42 5.09
N LEU A 223 -13.17 8.10 5.03
CA LEU A 223 -12.15 7.53 5.88
C LEU A 223 -10.73 7.93 5.47
N ALA A 224 -10.45 8.05 4.17
CA ALA A 224 -9.18 8.58 3.69
C ALA A 224 -8.94 10.02 4.17
N ARG A 225 -9.94 10.90 4.10
CA ARG A 225 -9.84 12.27 4.65
C ARG A 225 -9.61 12.26 6.15
N SER A 226 -10.28 11.40 6.89
CA SER A 226 -10.10 11.27 8.35
C SER A 226 -8.68 10.82 8.70
N ALA A 227 -8.10 9.89 7.95
CA ALA A 227 -6.73 9.42 8.13
C ALA A 227 -5.70 10.52 7.85
N VAL A 228 -5.90 11.29 6.77
CA VAL A 228 -5.04 12.45 6.46
C VAL A 228 -5.13 13.50 7.56
N ALA A 229 -6.34 13.81 8.05
CA ALA A 229 -6.52 14.73 9.17
C ALA A 229 -5.91 14.21 10.48
N ALA A 230 -5.82 12.88 10.66
CA ALA A 230 -5.10 12.26 11.79
C ALA A 230 -3.56 12.24 11.61
N GLY A 231 -3.05 12.72 10.47
CA GLY A 231 -1.62 12.93 10.22
C GLY A 231 -0.89 11.75 9.60
N CYS A 232 -1.54 10.91 8.78
CA CYS A 232 -0.83 9.89 8.00
C CYS A 232 0.08 10.53 6.94
N ASP A 233 1.17 9.86 6.61
CA ASP A 233 2.18 10.33 5.65
C ASP A 233 1.89 9.85 4.22
N GLY A 234 0.96 8.91 4.08
CA GLY A 234 0.52 8.42 2.79
C GLY A 234 -0.83 7.73 2.85
N VAL A 235 -1.43 7.52 1.68
CA VAL A 235 -2.68 6.77 1.53
C VAL A 235 -2.53 5.73 0.42
N PHE A 236 -2.97 4.51 0.72
CA PHE A 236 -3.00 3.40 -0.22
C PHE A 236 -4.40 3.25 -0.81
N PHE A 237 -4.46 3.09 -2.13
CA PHE A 237 -5.69 2.84 -2.88
C PHE A 237 -5.53 1.68 -3.85
N GLU A 238 -6.56 0.87 -3.97
CA GLU A 238 -6.76 0.09 -5.19
C GLU A 238 -7.71 0.85 -6.10
N THR A 239 -7.34 0.96 -7.37
CA THR A 239 -8.11 1.66 -8.40
C THR A 239 -8.13 0.86 -9.69
N HIS A 240 -9.23 0.94 -10.42
CA HIS A 240 -9.45 0.19 -11.64
C HIS A 240 -10.33 1.01 -12.61
N PRO A 241 -10.15 0.92 -13.93
CA PRO A 241 -11.02 1.61 -14.89
C PRO A 241 -12.50 1.26 -14.71
N ASP A 242 -12.80 -0.02 -14.45
CA ASP A 242 -14.13 -0.55 -14.15
C ASP A 242 -14.07 -1.50 -12.96
N PRO A 243 -14.17 -1.00 -11.72
CA PRO A 243 -14.06 -1.82 -10.50
C PRO A 243 -15.05 -2.98 -10.43
N ASP A 244 -16.21 -2.86 -11.04
CA ASP A 244 -17.24 -3.89 -10.96
C ASP A 244 -16.93 -5.12 -11.84
N SER A 245 -16.01 -4.97 -12.81
CA SER A 245 -15.47 -6.06 -13.64
C SER A 245 -14.15 -6.64 -13.09
N ALA A 246 -13.57 -6.05 -12.06
CA ALA A 246 -12.28 -6.46 -11.51
C ALA A 246 -12.32 -7.89 -10.92
N PHE A 247 -11.24 -8.65 -11.12
CA PHE A 247 -11.12 -10.03 -10.65
C PHE A 247 -10.91 -10.15 -9.13
N SER A 248 -10.63 -9.05 -8.44
CA SER A 248 -10.42 -8.98 -6.99
C SER A 248 -10.81 -7.64 -6.43
N ASP A 249 -11.38 -7.63 -5.21
CA ASP A 249 -11.67 -6.45 -4.36
C ASP A 249 -12.45 -5.31 -5.02
N GLY A 250 -13.14 -5.56 -6.14
CA GLY A 250 -13.92 -4.56 -6.87
C GLY A 250 -14.83 -3.69 -5.99
N PRO A 251 -15.60 -4.25 -5.03
CA PRO A 251 -16.47 -3.46 -4.14
C PRO A 251 -15.75 -2.42 -3.26
N ASN A 252 -14.42 -2.48 -3.15
CA ASN A 252 -13.61 -1.56 -2.35
C ASN A 252 -12.79 -0.58 -3.19
N MET A 253 -12.65 -0.82 -4.49
CA MET A 253 -11.82 0.01 -5.36
C MET A 253 -12.46 1.35 -5.70
N VAL A 254 -11.64 2.37 -5.79
CA VAL A 254 -12.00 3.67 -6.36
C VAL A 254 -11.98 3.57 -7.88
N PRO A 255 -13.03 3.98 -8.60
CA PRO A 255 -12.95 4.12 -10.06
C PRO A 255 -11.80 5.04 -10.47
N LEU A 256 -11.01 4.63 -11.47
CA LEU A 256 -9.86 5.42 -11.92
C LEU A 256 -10.26 6.85 -12.34
N SER A 257 -11.47 7.00 -12.91
CA SER A 257 -12.06 8.30 -13.27
C SER A 257 -12.36 9.22 -12.08
N GLU A 258 -12.48 8.68 -10.86
CA GLU A 258 -12.71 9.45 -9.63
C GLU A 258 -11.44 9.66 -8.80
N PHE A 259 -10.39 8.88 -9.09
CA PHE A 259 -9.17 8.86 -8.30
C PHE A 259 -8.47 10.22 -8.27
N GLU A 260 -8.32 10.90 -9.42
CA GLU A 260 -7.67 12.21 -9.50
C GLU A 260 -8.30 13.24 -8.54
N ARG A 261 -9.61 13.38 -8.59
CA ARG A 261 -10.33 14.33 -7.72
C ARG A 261 -10.10 14.04 -6.24
N LEU A 262 -10.14 12.75 -5.86
CA LEU A 262 -9.91 12.35 -4.47
C LEU A 262 -8.45 12.60 -4.06
N ALA A 263 -7.49 12.24 -4.91
CA ALA A 263 -6.06 12.43 -4.65
C ALA A 263 -5.70 13.90 -4.42
N LEU A 264 -6.21 14.82 -5.25
CA LEU A 264 -6.01 16.26 -5.08
C LEU A 264 -6.61 16.78 -3.77
N GLN A 265 -7.84 16.40 -3.44
CA GLN A 265 -8.46 16.76 -2.16
C GLN A 265 -7.65 16.32 -0.95
N LEU A 266 -7.07 15.10 -1.00
CA LEU A 266 -6.25 14.58 0.09
C LEU A 266 -4.91 15.31 0.21
N ALA A 267 -4.29 15.66 -0.91
CA ALA A 267 -3.05 16.44 -0.92
C ALA A 267 -3.27 17.87 -0.35
N GLU A 268 -4.33 18.53 -0.74
CA GLU A 268 -4.71 19.84 -0.18
C GLU A 268 -5.00 19.77 1.33
N LEU A 269 -5.74 18.72 1.76
CA LEU A 269 -6.01 18.50 3.17
C LEU A 269 -4.72 18.22 3.97
N HIS A 270 -3.82 17.42 3.41
CA HIS A 270 -2.52 17.12 4.03
C HIS A 270 -1.69 18.38 4.19
N GLU A 271 -1.59 19.21 3.15
CA GLU A 271 -0.88 20.50 3.21
C GLU A 271 -1.51 21.43 4.26
N PHE A 272 -2.84 21.48 4.35
CA PHE A 272 -3.52 22.26 5.38
C PHE A 272 -3.17 21.76 6.79
N CYS A 273 -3.29 20.44 7.01
CA CYS A 273 -3.04 19.84 8.34
C CYS A 273 -1.57 19.95 8.77
N SER A 274 -0.62 19.94 7.83
CA SER A 274 0.81 20.08 8.14
C SER A 274 1.20 21.46 8.70
N LYS A 275 0.30 22.45 8.61
CA LYS A 275 0.49 23.82 9.12
C LYS A 275 -0.14 24.05 10.50
N LEU A 276 -0.87 23.05 11.04
CA LEU A 276 -1.49 23.08 12.37
C LEU A 276 -0.53 22.59 13.44
#